data_5d1df3d57cfd7559de9b3aba6f41372e
#
_entry.id   5d1df3d57cfd7559de9b3aba6f41372e
#
_cell.length_a   1.000
_cell.length_b   1.000
_cell.length_c   1.000
_cell.angle_alpha   90.00
_cell.angle_beta   90.00
_cell.angle_gamma   90.00
#
_symmetry.space_group_name_H-M   'P 1'
#
loop_
_entity.id
_entity.type
_entity.pdbx_description
1 polymer ?
#
loop_
_entity_poly.entity_id
_entity_poly.type
_entity_poly.pdbx_seq_one_letter_code
_entity_poly.pdbx_strand_id
1 'polypeptide(L)'
;MSSALHPAQPARPGSAQLSLRSSDTSSRSSHPSPRFRAFTPRDLDGLLRRVSLPPAERLALRAVAAVLPFRTNTYVVDELIDWAAVPDDPIFRLTFPQAEMLPEPDLGQMAELLARDAPKADVLRAAHEIRMRLNPHPSGQLDANVPVHEGRRLTGLQHKYPETVLIFPRQGQTCHAYCTYCFRWPQFVGESDLRIATDDIGATSAYLRAHPEVTSALITGGDPMVMSTEVLRRYVEPLLEIESIQSVRIGTKSLAFWPYRFLTDRDAEDVLRLFEKVVASGRHLALMAHFTHPQELRPPVVREAMRRVRDTGAVIRCQGPLVRGINDSAEAWAGLWNETTALGAVPYYQFVERDTGPQGYFGVPLARGHQIFRDAYAQVSGLARTVRGPVMSAMPGKVCVDGITEVAGEKVFVLHLIQARDPELVGRPFFAAYDENATWFSDLKPAFGASQFLPGLDPV
;
A
#
# COMPACT_ATOMS: atom_id res chain seq x y z
N MET A 1 18.06 61.11 -54.68
CA MET A 1 19.20 61.04 -53.81
C MET A 1 18.76 60.68 -52.43
N SER A 2 18.81 59.43 -52.06
CA SER A 2 18.50 58.99 -50.70
C SER A 2 19.33 57.73 -50.43
N SER A 3 20.34 57.89 -49.55
CA SER A 3 21.32 56.88 -49.17
C SER A 3 20.72 55.97 -48.12
N ALA A 4 20.64 54.67 -48.41
CA ALA A 4 20.19 53.64 -47.46
C ALA A 4 21.37 53.19 -46.60
N LEU A 5 21.26 53.35 -45.28
CA LEU A 5 22.16 52.83 -44.29
C LEU A 5 21.70 51.40 -43.92
N HIS A 6 22.61 50.45 -44.15
CA HIS A 6 22.50 49.08 -43.63
C HIS A 6 22.88 49.04 -42.14
N PRO A 7 22.10 48.34 -41.27
CA PRO A 7 22.54 48.09 -39.91
C PRO A 7 23.44 46.84 -39.86
N ALA A 8 24.54 46.97 -39.13
CA ALA A 8 25.53 45.92 -38.88
C ALA A 8 24.95 44.79 -38.00
N GLN A 9 25.28 43.55 -38.35
CA GLN A 9 24.99 42.36 -37.52
C GLN A 9 25.88 42.32 -36.27
N PRO A 10 25.36 41.96 -35.10
CA PRO A 10 26.21 41.73 -33.94
C PRO A 10 26.90 40.36 -34.02
N ALA A 11 28.17 40.33 -33.61
CA ALA A 11 29.04 39.16 -33.54
C ALA A 11 28.49 38.10 -32.57
N ARG A 12 28.56 36.81 -32.96
CA ARG A 12 28.25 35.65 -32.11
C ARG A 12 29.32 35.52 -31.03
N PRO A 13 28.96 35.34 -29.74
CA PRO A 13 29.90 34.98 -28.70
C PRO A 13 30.32 33.51 -28.86
N GLY A 14 31.64 33.27 -28.70
CA GLY A 14 32.26 31.96 -28.82
C GLY A 14 31.73 30.96 -27.82
N SER A 15 31.58 29.72 -28.27
CA SER A 15 31.23 28.54 -27.49
C SER A 15 32.34 28.23 -26.48
N ALA A 16 32.13 28.60 -25.22
CA ALA A 16 32.93 28.08 -24.11
C ALA A 16 32.48 26.61 -23.84
N GLN A 17 33.35 25.68 -24.20
CA GLN A 17 33.21 24.28 -23.76
C GLN A 17 33.39 24.22 -22.24
N LEU A 18 32.29 24.07 -21.50
CA LEU A 18 32.32 23.65 -20.10
C LEU A 18 32.72 22.15 -20.06
N SER A 19 34.00 21.91 -19.74
CA SER A 19 34.47 20.60 -19.37
C SER A 19 33.87 20.27 -17.99
N LEU A 20 32.82 19.47 -17.97
CA LEU A 20 32.33 18.80 -16.76
C LEU A 20 33.44 17.86 -16.28
N ARG A 21 34.21 18.29 -15.30
CA ARG A 21 35.03 17.38 -14.51
C ARG A 21 34.07 16.50 -13.74
N SER A 22 33.99 15.23 -14.11
CA SER A 22 33.38 14.15 -13.30
C SER A 22 34.19 14.04 -12.00
N SER A 23 33.73 14.67 -10.94
CA SER A 23 34.17 14.34 -9.59
C SER A 23 33.50 13.05 -9.21
N ASP A 24 34.16 11.94 -9.48
CA ASP A 24 33.89 10.62 -8.96
C ASP A 24 34.19 10.66 -7.44
N THR A 25 33.22 11.10 -6.66
CA THR A 25 33.21 10.91 -5.21
C THR A 25 32.17 9.83 -4.86
N SER A 26 32.47 8.59 -5.23
CA SER A 26 31.88 7.44 -4.58
C SER A 26 32.40 7.33 -3.15
N SER A 27 31.93 8.18 -2.25
CA SER A 27 32.05 7.91 -0.82
C SER A 27 31.08 6.75 -0.51
N ARG A 28 31.56 5.52 -0.72
CA ARG A 28 30.95 4.35 -0.11
C ARG A 28 30.97 4.61 1.40
N SER A 29 29.78 4.80 2.00
CA SER A 29 29.66 4.86 3.43
C SER A 29 30.26 3.58 4.00
N SER A 30 31.28 3.72 4.84
CA SER A 30 32.06 2.62 5.42
C SER A 30 31.30 1.85 6.53
N HIS A 31 30.00 2.07 6.67
CA HIS A 31 29.19 1.30 7.61
C HIS A 31 28.75 0.00 6.94
N PRO A 32 29.05 -1.18 7.55
CA PRO A 32 28.57 -2.44 7.03
C PRO A 32 27.04 -2.42 7.00
N SER A 33 26.45 -2.78 5.86
CA SER A 33 25.00 -2.87 5.72
C SER A 33 24.45 -3.85 6.75
N PRO A 34 23.34 -3.50 7.43
CA PRO A 34 22.76 -4.43 8.40
C PRO A 34 22.34 -5.71 7.70
N ARG A 35 22.60 -6.83 8.38
CA ARG A 35 22.13 -8.13 7.88
C ARG A 35 20.64 -8.26 8.12
N PHE A 36 19.89 -8.58 7.06
CA PHE A 36 18.46 -8.88 7.20
C PHE A 36 18.24 -10.04 8.16
N ARG A 37 17.46 -9.80 9.19
CA ARG A 37 16.90 -10.81 10.07
C ARG A 37 15.43 -10.52 10.29
N ALA A 38 14.58 -11.48 9.97
CA ALA A 38 13.17 -11.41 10.30
C ALA A 38 12.93 -11.84 11.75
N PHE A 39 12.04 -11.14 12.42
CA PHE A 39 11.48 -11.51 13.71
C PHE A 39 10.04 -11.97 13.54
N THR A 40 9.66 -13.01 14.24
CA THR A 40 8.36 -13.71 14.16
C THR A 40 7.70 -13.72 15.54
N PRO A 41 6.50 -14.28 15.72
CA PRO A 41 5.88 -14.39 17.06
C PRO A 41 6.77 -15.07 18.11
N ARG A 42 7.72 -15.93 17.69
CA ARG A 42 8.67 -16.57 18.62
C ARG A 42 9.70 -15.59 19.21
N ASP A 43 9.96 -14.49 18.49
CA ASP A 43 10.93 -13.46 18.92
C ASP A 43 10.26 -12.35 19.73
N LEU A 44 8.92 -12.29 19.77
CA LEU A 44 8.14 -11.16 20.29
C LEU A 44 8.50 -10.83 21.75
N ASP A 45 8.54 -11.84 22.64
CA ASP A 45 8.89 -11.64 24.04
C ASP A 45 10.33 -11.08 24.21
N GLY A 46 11.24 -11.48 23.31
CA GLY A 46 12.62 -10.97 23.29
C GLY A 46 12.67 -9.49 22.90
N LEU A 47 11.87 -9.09 21.91
CA LEU A 47 11.76 -7.70 21.44
C LEU A 47 11.10 -6.80 22.50
N LEU A 48 10.04 -7.28 23.14
CA LEU A 48 9.29 -6.54 24.18
C LEU A 48 10.09 -6.33 25.48
N ARG A 49 11.25 -6.98 25.65
CA ARG A 49 12.17 -6.66 26.76
C ARG A 49 12.84 -5.29 26.62
N ARG A 50 12.78 -4.68 25.45
CA ARG A 50 13.28 -3.30 25.23
C ARG A 50 12.42 -2.23 25.93
N VAL A 51 11.19 -2.59 26.33
CA VAL A 51 10.25 -1.72 27.04
C VAL A 51 9.72 -2.37 28.29
N SER A 52 9.36 -1.56 29.29
CA SER A 52 8.80 -2.04 30.55
C SER A 52 7.27 -2.18 30.40
N LEU A 53 6.83 -3.32 29.86
CA LEU A 53 5.42 -3.65 29.77
C LEU A 53 5.00 -4.60 30.91
N PRO A 54 3.81 -4.41 31.52
CA PRO A 54 3.24 -5.35 32.46
C PRO A 54 3.10 -6.75 31.86
N PRO A 55 3.19 -7.84 32.66
CA PRO A 55 3.02 -9.21 32.15
C PRO A 55 1.69 -9.44 31.43
N ALA A 56 0.60 -8.82 31.90
CA ALA A 56 -0.72 -8.92 31.27
C ALA A 56 -0.71 -8.33 29.86
N GLU A 57 -0.11 -7.16 29.66
CA GLU A 57 0.01 -6.55 28.35
C GLU A 57 0.85 -7.40 27.40
N ARG A 58 1.98 -7.94 27.84
CA ARG A 58 2.78 -8.86 27.02
C ARG A 58 1.98 -10.09 26.60
N LEU A 59 1.17 -10.64 27.50
CA LEU A 59 0.28 -11.76 27.18
C LEU A 59 -0.79 -11.36 26.14
N ALA A 60 -1.35 -10.17 26.26
CA ALA A 60 -2.31 -9.63 25.29
C ALA A 60 -1.69 -9.48 23.90
N LEU A 61 -0.48 -8.92 23.78
CA LEU A 61 0.21 -8.81 22.50
C LEU A 61 0.52 -10.19 21.88
N ARG A 62 0.87 -11.18 22.72
CA ARG A 62 1.04 -12.57 22.27
C ARG A 62 -0.25 -13.20 21.78
N ALA A 63 -1.38 -12.91 22.45
CA ALA A 63 -2.71 -13.38 22.06
C ALA A 63 -3.08 -12.83 20.68
N VAL A 64 -2.89 -11.53 20.45
CA VAL A 64 -3.11 -10.92 19.13
C VAL A 64 -2.18 -11.55 18.07
N ALA A 65 -0.89 -11.74 18.36
CA ALA A 65 0.08 -12.34 17.43
C ALA A 65 -0.20 -13.83 17.13
N ALA A 66 -1.02 -14.51 17.94
CA ALA A 66 -1.49 -15.88 17.67
C ALA A 66 -2.66 -15.90 16.67
N VAL A 67 -3.43 -14.80 16.57
CA VAL A 67 -4.58 -14.65 15.64
C VAL A 67 -4.13 -13.94 14.36
N LEU A 68 -3.56 -12.76 14.48
CA LEU A 68 -3.14 -11.91 13.37
C LEU A 68 -1.63 -12.09 13.09
N PRO A 69 -1.17 -11.90 11.85
CA PRO A 69 0.22 -12.13 11.51
C PRO A 69 1.14 -11.08 12.14
N PHE A 70 2.23 -11.53 12.73
CA PHE A 70 3.32 -10.70 13.20
C PHE A 70 4.63 -11.05 12.50
N ARG A 71 5.26 -10.05 11.93
CA ARG A 71 6.61 -10.12 11.38
C ARG A 71 7.20 -8.72 11.36
N THR A 72 8.41 -8.58 11.86
CA THR A 72 9.23 -7.37 11.71
C THR A 72 10.67 -7.77 11.36
N ASN A 73 11.59 -6.83 11.26
CA ASN A 73 12.98 -7.10 10.93
C ASN A 73 13.94 -6.16 11.66
N THR A 74 15.24 -6.44 11.54
CA THR A 74 16.32 -5.68 12.18
C THR A 74 16.26 -4.20 11.88
N TYR A 75 16.02 -3.80 10.61
CA TYR A 75 15.97 -2.39 10.23
C TYR A 75 14.80 -1.64 10.90
N VAL A 76 13.61 -2.22 10.87
CA VAL A 76 12.42 -1.62 11.51
C VAL A 76 12.64 -1.46 13.01
N VAL A 77 13.16 -2.50 13.65
CA VAL A 77 13.38 -2.56 15.12
C VAL A 77 14.49 -1.62 15.59
N ASP A 78 15.55 -1.49 14.80
CA ASP A 78 16.76 -0.78 15.22
C ASP A 78 16.84 0.65 14.68
N GLU A 79 16.18 0.95 13.52
CA GLU A 79 16.30 2.24 12.83
C GLU A 79 14.99 3.05 12.79
N LEU A 80 13.82 2.39 12.84
CA LEU A 80 12.56 3.11 12.66
C LEU A 80 11.77 3.32 13.95
N ILE A 81 11.77 2.38 14.88
CA ILE A 81 11.00 2.49 16.13
C ILE A 81 11.75 3.35 17.13
N ASP A 82 11.09 4.39 17.64
CA ASP A 82 11.52 5.09 18.85
C ASP A 82 11.03 4.34 20.10
N TRP A 83 11.89 3.49 20.63
CA TRP A 83 11.57 2.68 21.81
C TRP A 83 11.29 3.48 23.08
N ALA A 84 11.73 4.75 23.15
CA ALA A 84 11.42 5.62 24.28
C ALA A 84 9.98 6.15 24.22
N ALA A 85 9.39 6.20 23.02
CA ALA A 85 8.02 6.64 22.81
C ALA A 85 6.98 5.49 22.83
N VAL A 86 7.41 4.21 22.97
CA VAL A 86 6.48 3.07 23.05
C VAL A 86 5.66 3.15 24.36
N PRO A 87 4.31 2.94 24.30
CA PRO A 87 3.52 2.34 23.21
C PRO A 87 3.00 3.34 22.15
N ASP A 88 3.31 4.63 22.26
CA ASP A 88 2.74 5.67 21.40
C ASP A 88 3.54 5.91 20.10
N ASP A 89 4.70 5.29 19.93
CA ASP A 89 5.46 5.38 18.69
C ASP A 89 4.65 4.86 17.49
N PRO A 90 4.48 5.65 16.42
CA PRO A 90 3.64 5.26 15.27
C PRO A 90 4.19 4.05 14.51
N ILE A 91 5.51 3.82 14.49
CA ILE A 91 6.10 2.66 13.82
C ILE A 91 5.93 1.40 14.67
N PHE A 92 5.99 1.53 16.00
CA PHE A 92 5.64 0.44 16.90
C PHE A 92 4.18 0.01 16.69
N ARG A 93 3.23 0.95 16.73
CA ARG A 93 1.80 0.66 16.44
C ARG A 93 1.59 0.09 15.04
N LEU A 94 2.37 0.54 14.07
CA LEU A 94 2.31 0.08 12.69
C LEU A 94 2.81 -1.37 12.51
N THR A 95 3.74 -1.86 13.37
CA THR A 95 4.45 -3.12 13.13
C THR A 95 4.39 -4.12 14.29
N PHE A 96 3.84 -3.72 15.44
CA PHE A 96 3.66 -4.59 16.60
C PHE A 96 2.17 -4.75 16.93
N PRO A 97 1.72 -5.92 17.37
CA PRO A 97 0.35 -6.13 17.78
C PRO A 97 -0.03 -5.18 18.93
N GLN A 98 -1.29 -4.78 18.97
CA GLN A 98 -1.91 -4.00 20.04
C GLN A 98 -3.06 -4.81 20.61
N ALA A 99 -3.31 -4.74 21.91
CA ALA A 99 -4.33 -5.56 22.58
C ALA A 99 -5.73 -5.34 21.95
N GLU A 100 -6.05 -4.08 21.68
CA GLU A 100 -7.36 -3.64 21.17
C GLU A 100 -7.61 -4.01 19.70
N MET A 101 -6.65 -4.63 19.02
CA MET A 101 -6.85 -5.18 17.67
C MET A 101 -7.82 -6.38 17.65
N LEU A 102 -8.06 -7.01 18.80
CA LEU A 102 -9.10 -8.02 18.97
C LEU A 102 -10.20 -7.50 19.89
N PRO A 103 -11.46 -7.84 19.61
CA PRO A 103 -12.55 -7.63 20.57
C PRO A 103 -12.25 -8.31 21.92
N GLU A 104 -12.69 -7.71 23.03
CA GLU A 104 -12.39 -8.20 24.38
C GLU A 104 -12.69 -9.70 24.59
N PRO A 105 -13.83 -10.27 24.13
CA PRO A 105 -14.08 -11.70 24.28
C PRO A 105 -13.05 -12.58 23.56
N ASP A 106 -12.61 -12.17 22.37
CA ASP A 106 -11.65 -12.89 21.55
C ASP A 106 -10.23 -12.79 22.13
N LEU A 107 -9.86 -11.61 22.61
CA LEU A 107 -8.59 -11.38 23.30
C LEU A 107 -8.53 -12.21 24.59
N GLY A 108 -9.56 -12.18 25.41
CA GLY A 108 -9.65 -12.93 26.67
C GLY A 108 -9.55 -14.43 26.42
N GLN A 109 -10.29 -14.98 25.45
CA GLN A 109 -10.22 -16.38 25.06
C GLN A 109 -8.80 -16.81 24.68
N MET A 110 -8.13 -16.02 23.83
CA MET A 110 -6.77 -16.34 23.39
C MET A 110 -5.76 -16.20 24.53
N ALA A 111 -5.87 -15.16 25.34
CA ALA A 111 -4.99 -14.95 26.49
C ALA A 111 -5.10 -16.09 27.50
N GLU A 112 -6.32 -16.58 27.81
CA GLU A 112 -6.54 -17.73 28.70
C GLU A 112 -5.90 -19.01 28.14
N LEU A 113 -6.08 -19.31 26.84
CA LEU A 113 -5.47 -20.46 26.20
C LEU A 113 -3.94 -20.43 26.29
N LEU A 114 -3.33 -19.26 26.07
CA LEU A 114 -1.89 -19.08 26.15
C LEU A 114 -1.37 -19.12 27.60
N ALA A 115 -2.09 -18.57 28.57
CA ALA A 115 -1.70 -18.54 29.98
C ALA A 115 -1.65 -19.93 30.61
N ARG A 116 -2.53 -20.84 30.18
CA ARG A 116 -2.55 -22.24 30.66
C ARG A 116 -1.75 -23.23 29.80
N ASP A 117 -0.93 -22.74 28.87
CA ASP A 117 -0.17 -23.56 27.92
C ASP A 117 -1.06 -24.62 27.22
N ALA A 118 -2.22 -24.19 26.72
CA ALA A 118 -3.19 -25.07 26.06
C ALA A 118 -2.58 -25.78 24.85
N PRO A 119 -3.06 -26.97 24.46
CA PRO A 119 -2.61 -27.68 23.28
C PRO A 119 -2.63 -26.81 22.04
N LYS A 120 -1.58 -26.88 21.23
CA LYS A 120 -1.45 -26.06 20.00
C LYS A 120 -2.67 -26.17 19.07
N ALA A 121 -3.30 -27.35 19.02
CA ALA A 121 -4.50 -27.57 18.21
C ALA A 121 -5.67 -26.69 18.66
N ASP A 122 -5.84 -26.52 19.98
CA ASP A 122 -6.92 -25.68 20.55
C ASP A 122 -6.69 -24.21 20.28
N VAL A 123 -5.42 -23.75 20.43
CA VAL A 123 -5.01 -22.38 20.09
C VAL A 123 -5.25 -22.09 18.62
N LEU A 124 -4.88 -23.00 17.72
CA LEU A 124 -5.08 -22.82 16.27
C LEU A 124 -6.56 -22.82 15.89
N ARG A 125 -7.39 -23.67 16.49
CA ARG A 125 -8.84 -23.70 16.26
C ARG A 125 -9.48 -22.37 16.69
N ALA A 126 -9.22 -21.90 17.90
CA ALA A 126 -9.73 -20.63 18.39
C ALA A 126 -9.27 -19.46 17.50
N ALA A 127 -8.00 -19.44 17.11
CA ALA A 127 -7.49 -18.42 16.20
C ALA A 127 -8.19 -18.44 14.84
N HIS A 128 -8.46 -19.62 14.28
CA HIS A 128 -9.22 -19.77 13.03
C HIS A 128 -10.64 -19.20 13.14
N GLU A 129 -11.38 -19.57 14.20
CA GLU A 129 -12.74 -19.08 14.45
C GLU A 129 -12.77 -17.54 14.57
N ILE A 130 -11.79 -16.94 15.25
CA ILE A 130 -11.66 -15.49 15.34
C ILE A 130 -11.38 -14.88 13.96
N ARG A 131 -10.44 -15.44 13.20
CA ARG A 131 -10.08 -14.98 11.83
C ARG A 131 -11.31 -14.95 10.92
N MET A 132 -12.18 -15.96 10.98
CA MET A 132 -13.39 -16.00 10.14
C MET A 132 -14.36 -14.87 10.47
N ARG A 133 -14.39 -14.38 11.73
CA ARG A 133 -15.19 -13.20 12.12
C ARG A 133 -14.58 -11.86 11.66
N LEU A 134 -13.30 -11.83 11.33
CA LEU A 134 -12.58 -10.61 10.90
C LEU A 134 -12.70 -10.32 9.40
N ASN A 135 -13.69 -10.87 8.69
CA ASN A 135 -13.92 -10.65 7.26
C ASN A 135 -12.64 -10.85 6.41
N PRO A 136 -12.13 -12.09 6.26
CA PRO A 136 -10.83 -12.34 5.62
C PRO A 136 -10.78 -12.00 4.12
N HIS A 137 -11.93 -11.85 3.46
CA HIS A 137 -12.04 -11.64 2.02
C HIS A 137 -13.03 -10.53 1.63
N PRO A 138 -12.78 -9.28 2.06
CA PRO A 138 -13.69 -8.17 1.78
C PRO A 138 -13.82 -7.89 0.29
N SER A 139 -14.97 -7.33 -0.13
CA SER A 139 -15.23 -6.88 -1.50
C SER A 139 -15.03 -7.96 -2.58
N GLY A 140 -15.43 -9.20 -2.29
CA GLY A 140 -15.44 -10.30 -3.26
C GLY A 140 -14.06 -10.72 -3.76
N GLN A 141 -13.02 -10.61 -2.94
CA GLN A 141 -11.65 -10.94 -3.34
C GLN A 141 -11.46 -12.39 -3.82
N LEU A 142 -12.16 -13.36 -3.21
CA LEU A 142 -12.09 -14.77 -3.61
C LEU A 142 -13.09 -15.16 -4.71
N ASP A 143 -14.16 -14.39 -4.90
CA ASP A 143 -15.23 -14.75 -5.80
C ASP A 143 -15.35 -13.80 -6.98
N ALA A 144 -15.89 -12.61 -6.75
CA ALA A 144 -16.24 -11.67 -7.81
C ALA A 144 -15.02 -11.06 -8.54
N ASN A 145 -13.82 -11.08 -7.92
CA ASN A 145 -12.61 -10.53 -8.53
C ASN A 145 -11.75 -11.59 -9.24
N VAL A 146 -12.01 -12.90 -9.00
CA VAL A 146 -11.21 -13.97 -9.61
C VAL A 146 -11.72 -14.26 -10.99
N PRO A 147 -10.90 -14.04 -12.05
CA PRO A 147 -11.33 -14.29 -13.43
C PRO A 147 -11.38 -15.78 -13.76
N VAL A 148 -12.19 -16.12 -14.77
CA VAL A 148 -12.27 -17.45 -15.37
C VAL A 148 -11.73 -17.38 -16.79
N HIS A 149 -10.86 -18.32 -17.16
CA HIS A 149 -10.32 -18.46 -18.52
C HIS A 149 -10.39 -19.92 -18.93
N GLU A 150 -11.00 -20.20 -20.08
CA GLU A 150 -11.20 -21.56 -20.60
C GLU A 150 -11.82 -22.52 -19.56
N GLY A 151 -12.82 -22.06 -18.81
CA GLY A 151 -13.50 -22.83 -17.77
C GLY A 151 -12.73 -23.01 -16.46
N ARG A 152 -11.49 -22.49 -16.36
CA ARG A 152 -10.64 -22.57 -15.15
C ARG A 152 -10.62 -21.24 -14.41
N ARG A 153 -10.85 -21.26 -13.11
CA ARG A 153 -10.66 -20.09 -12.22
C ARG A 153 -9.16 -19.83 -12.02
N LEU A 154 -8.75 -18.58 -12.23
CA LEU A 154 -7.35 -18.15 -12.06
C LEU A 154 -7.17 -17.53 -10.67
N THR A 155 -7.12 -18.34 -9.63
CA THR A 155 -7.15 -17.94 -8.22
C THR A 155 -6.01 -17.03 -7.76
N GLY A 156 -4.95 -16.90 -8.57
CA GLY A 156 -3.85 -15.98 -8.33
C GLY A 156 -3.95 -14.66 -9.08
N LEU A 157 -5.08 -14.40 -9.73
CA LEU A 157 -5.37 -13.13 -10.41
C LEU A 157 -6.59 -12.46 -9.78
N GLN A 158 -6.63 -11.13 -9.87
CA GLN A 158 -7.84 -10.35 -9.62
C GLN A 158 -8.06 -9.37 -10.77
N HIS A 159 -9.23 -9.43 -11.38
CA HIS A 159 -9.66 -8.56 -12.46
C HIS A 159 -10.99 -7.90 -12.07
N LYS A 160 -10.91 -6.79 -11.34
CA LYS A 160 -12.06 -6.04 -10.85
C LYS A 160 -12.44 -4.88 -11.80
N TYR A 161 -11.45 -4.26 -12.40
CA TYR A 161 -11.60 -3.11 -13.29
C TYR A 161 -11.15 -3.51 -14.69
N PRO A 162 -11.90 -3.15 -15.75
CA PRO A 162 -11.61 -3.63 -17.10
C PRO A 162 -10.15 -3.43 -17.53
N GLU A 163 -9.56 -2.30 -17.18
CA GLU A 163 -8.22 -1.90 -17.61
C GLU A 163 -7.07 -2.44 -16.73
N THR A 164 -7.37 -3.14 -15.62
CA THR A 164 -6.34 -3.46 -14.62
C THR A 164 -6.47 -4.87 -14.06
N VAL A 165 -5.40 -5.67 -14.18
CA VAL A 165 -5.26 -6.98 -13.53
C VAL A 165 -4.21 -6.93 -12.43
N LEU A 166 -4.52 -7.55 -11.28
CA LEU A 166 -3.58 -7.82 -10.21
C LEU A 166 -3.06 -9.26 -10.33
N ILE A 167 -1.75 -9.43 -10.18
CA ILE A 167 -1.05 -10.72 -10.21
C ILE A 167 -0.42 -10.97 -8.85
N PHE A 168 -0.65 -12.15 -8.27
CA PHE A 168 -0.20 -12.54 -6.94
C PHE A 168 0.84 -13.66 -7.04
N PRO A 169 2.14 -13.35 -7.21
CA PRO A 169 3.20 -14.35 -7.23
C PRO A 169 3.20 -15.21 -5.97
N ARG A 170 3.25 -16.53 -6.10
CA ARG A 170 3.29 -17.45 -4.96
C ARG A 170 4.46 -17.18 -4.03
N GLN A 171 5.62 -16.87 -4.59
CA GLN A 171 6.86 -16.62 -3.85
C GLN A 171 6.88 -15.23 -3.17
N GLY A 172 6.02 -14.31 -3.61
CA GLY A 172 5.88 -12.96 -3.06
C GLY A 172 4.85 -12.85 -1.93
N GLN A 173 4.31 -13.97 -1.40
CA GLN A 173 3.27 -13.97 -0.38
C GLN A 173 3.84 -13.84 1.04
N THR A 174 4.75 -12.90 1.24
CA THR A 174 5.26 -12.42 2.53
C THR A 174 5.74 -10.99 2.36
N CYS A 175 6.14 -10.32 3.46
CA CYS A 175 6.72 -8.97 3.44
C CYS A 175 8.00 -8.95 4.28
N HIS A 176 8.80 -7.89 4.15
CA HIS A 176 9.94 -7.64 5.03
C HIS A 176 9.51 -7.39 6.48
N ALA A 177 8.38 -6.69 6.67
CA ALA A 177 7.63 -6.59 7.93
C ALA A 177 6.14 -6.49 7.61
N TYR A 178 5.25 -6.92 8.52
CA TYR A 178 3.81 -6.81 8.34
C TYR A 178 3.29 -5.53 8.99
N CYS A 179 2.38 -4.84 8.31
CA CYS A 179 1.60 -3.77 8.90
C CYS A 179 0.46 -4.36 9.72
N THR A 180 0.21 -3.83 10.91
CA THR A 180 -0.85 -4.30 11.83
C THR A 180 -2.25 -4.14 11.26
N TYR A 181 -2.47 -3.14 10.41
CA TYR A 181 -3.74 -2.88 9.70
C TYR A 181 -3.88 -3.64 8.37
N CYS A 182 -2.93 -4.51 8.00
CA CYS A 182 -2.85 -5.06 6.65
C CYS A 182 -4.11 -5.82 6.23
N PHE A 183 -4.86 -5.29 5.25
CA PHE A 183 -6.05 -5.95 4.70
C PHE A 183 -5.76 -7.30 3.99
N ARG A 184 -4.49 -7.59 3.72
CA ARG A 184 -4.02 -8.87 3.18
C ARG A 184 -3.53 -9.83 4.27
N TRP A 185 -3.86 -9.59 5.52
CA TRP A 185 -3.49 -10.44 6.65
C TRP A 185 -3.79 -11.95 6.41
N PRO A 186 -4.85 -12.35 5.68
CA PRO A 186 -5.14 -13.76 5.42
C PRO A 186 -4.03 -14.46 4.63
N GLN A 187 -3.24 -13.73 3.83
CA GLN A 187 -2.11 -14.30 3.07
C GLN A 187 -0.99 -14.84 3.97
N PHE A 188 -0.94 -14.40 5.25
CA PHE A 188 0.22 -14.58 6.12
C PHE A 188 -0.03 -15.48 7.31
N VAL A 189 -1.27 -15.92 7.55
CA VAL A 189 -1.64 -16.75 8.71
C VAL A 189 -1.40 -18.25 8.51
N GLY A 190 -0.92 -18.66 7.34
CA GLY A 190 -0.56 -20.05 7.06
C GLY A 190 -1.73 -20.96 6.62
N GLU A 191 -2.93 -20.41 6.46
CA GLU A 191 -4.11 -21.12 5.98
C GLU A 191 -4.21 -21.08 4.46
N SER A 192 -4.18 -22.26 3.81
CA SER A 192 -4.14 -22.39 2.34
C SER A 192 -5.38 -21.77 1.68
N ASP A 193 -6.54 -21.98 2.27
CA ASP A 193 -7.86 -21.59 1.74
C ASP A 193 -8.08 -20.07 1.76
N LEU A 194 -7.32 -19.37 2.59
CA LEU A 194 -7.32 -17.92 2.67
C LEU A 194 -6.32 -17.26 1.71
N ARG A 195 -5.54 -18.05 0.95
CA ARG A 195 -4.44 -17.53 0.15
C ARG A 195 -4.80 -17.29 -1.31
N ILE A 196 -4.45 -16.12 -1.82
CA ILE A 196 -4.51 -15.76 -3.24
C ILE A 196 -3.08 -15.82 -3.79
N ALA A 197 -2.77 -16.76 -4.68
CA ALA A 197 -1.43 -16.89 -5.24
C ALA A 197 -1.41 -17.72 -6.53
N THR A 198 -0.48 -17.39 -7.45
CA THR A 198 -0.19 -18.17 -8.66
C THR A 198 1.31 -18.30 -8.91
N ASP A 199 1.70 -19.40 -9.55
CA ASP A 199 2.98 -19.62 -10.21
C ASP A 199 2.77 -20.02 -11.69
N ASP A 200 1.50 -20.03 -12.14
CA ASP A 200 1.11 -20.31 -13.52
C ASP A 200 1.18 -19.05 -14.38
N ILE A 201 2.40 -18.78 -14.87
CA ILE A 201 2.68 -17.62 -15.72
C ILE A 201 2.08 -17.81 -17.11
N GLY A 202 2.01 -19.07 -17.58
CA GLY A 202 1.42 -19.42 -18.87
C GLY A 202 -0.06 -19.05 -18.93
N ALA A 203 -0.86 -19.51 -17.96
CA ALA A 203 -2.27 -19.15 -17.87
C ALA A 203 -2.49 -17.66 -17.66
N THR A 204 -1.62 -16.99 -16.86
CA THR A 204 -1.66 -15.53 -16.67
C THR A 204 -1.47 -14.80 -18.01
N SER A 205 -0.46 -15.19 -18.79
CA SER A 205 -0.16 -14.56 -20.08
C SER A 205 -1.25 -14.85 -21.12
N ALA A 206 -1.80 -16.07 -21.14
CA ALA A 206 -2.91 -16.43 -22.03
C ALA A 206 -4.16 -15.61 -21.73
N TYR A 207 -4.49 -15.45 -20.43
CA TYR A 207 -5.58 -14.60 -20.00
C TYR A 207 -5.41 -13.15 -20.46
N LEU A 208 -4.24 -12.54 -20.22
CA LEU A 208 -3.98 -11.16 -20.60
C LEU A 208 -4.02 -10.94 -22.12
N ARG A 209 -3.55 -11.90 -22.93
CA ARG A 209 -3.66 -11.83 -24.41
C ARG A 209 -5.11 -11.91 -24.88
N ALA A 210 -5.97 -12.65 -24.17
CA ALA A 210 -7.40 -12.75 -24.47
C ALA A 210 -8.21 -11.50 -24.01
N HIS A 211 -7.60 -10.62 -23.22
CA HIS A 211 -8.22 -9.42 -22.65
C HIS A 211 -7.43 -8.16 -23.02
N PRO A 212 -7.52 -7.68 -24.29
CA PRO A 212 -6.75 -6.51 -24.76
C PRO A 212 -7.18 -5.18 -24.11
N GLU A 213 -8.33 -5.13 -23.45
CA GLU A 213 -8.78 -4.01 -22.64
C GLU A 213 -7.89 -3.80 -21.39
N VAL A 214 -7.17 -4.85 -20.97
CA VAL A 214 -6.21 -4.74 -19.84
C VAL A 214 -4.94 -4.05 -20.32
N THR A 215 -4.74 -2.83 -19.89
CA THR A 215 -3.57 -2.00 -20.20
C THR A 215 -2.56 -1.90 -19.05
N SER A 216 -2.96 -2.32 -17.85
CA SER A 216 -2.15 -2.19 -16.63
C SER A 216 -2.11 -3.49 -15.82
N ALA A 217 -0.90 -4.03 -15.63
CA ALA A 217 -0.67 -5.17 -14.75
C ALA A 217 -0.02 -4.72 -13.43
N LEU A 218 -0.60 -5.09 -12.29
CA LEU A 218 -0.05 -4.83 -10.95
C LEU A 218 0.42 -6.13 -10.31
N ILE A 219 1.72 -6.29 -10.16
CA ILE A 219 2.32 -7.39 -9.40
C ILE A 219 2.25 -7.00 -7.92
N THR A 220 1.62 -7.84 -7.09
CA THR A 220 1.32 -7.55 -5.69
C THR A 220 1.23 -8.86 -4.88
N GLY A 221 0.71 -8.82 -3.66
CA GLY A 221 0.55 -10.00 -2.81
C GLY A 221 0.84 -9.63 -1.36
N GLY A 222 1.88 -10.24 -0.76
CA GLY A 222 2.60 -9.66 0.35
C GLY A 222 3.42 -8.49 -0.16
N ASP A 223 4.67 -8.74 -0.50
CA ASP A 223 5.53 -7.74 -1.15
C ASP A 223 6.38 -8.43 -2.23
N PRO A 224 6.20 -8.09 -3.52
CA PRO A 224 6.99 -8.68 -4.60
C PRO A 224 8.51 -8.48 -4.46
N MET A 225 8.95 -7.46 -3.72
CA MET A 225 10.37 -7.17 -3.53
C MET A 225 11.07 -8.12 -2.55
N VAL A 226 10.34 -9.02 -1.86
CA VAL A 226 10.95 -10.11 -1.09
C VAL A 226 11.48 -11.23 -1.98
N MET A 227 11.01 -11.30 -3.22
CA MET A 227 11.48 -12.28 -4.19
C MET A 227 12.89 -11.93 -4.67
N SER A 228 13.67 -12.95 -5.03
CA SER A 228 14.89 -12.71 -5.80
C SER A 228 14.53 -12.10 -7.15
N THR A 229 15.47 -11.36 -7.74
CA THR A 229 15.27 -10.75 -9.06
C THR A 229 15.01 -11.80 -10.13
N GLU A 230 15.61 -12.98 -10.05
CA GLU A 230 15.36 -14.08 -10.96
C GLU A 230 13.87 -14.53 -10.94
N VAL A 231 13.31 -14.64 -9.74
CA VAL A 231 11.89 -15.02 -9.59
C VAL A 231 10.98 -13.88 -10.07
N LEU A 232 11.27 -12.62 -9.69
CA LEU A 232 10.48 -11.47 -10.12
C LEU A 232 10.47 -11.34 -11.65
N ARG A 233 11.60 -11.59 -12.30
CA ARG A 233 11.77 -11.55 -13.75
C ARG A 233 10.78 -12.48 -14.46
N ARG A 234 10.50 -13.67 -13.93
CA ARG A 234 9.54 -14.62 -14.51
C ARG A 234 8.13 -14.07 -14.61
N TYR A 235 7.75 -13.13 -13.72
CA TYR A 235 6.45 -12.46 -13.75
C TYR A 235 6.46 -11.18 -14.58
N VAL A 236 7.57 -10.46 -14.62
CA VAL A 236 7.69 -9.17 -15.30
C VAL A 236 7.91 -9.32 -16.79
N GLU A 237 8.88 -10.15 -17.22
CA GLU A 237 9.29 -10.21 -18.62
C GLU A 237 8.17 -10.67 -19.58
N PRO A 238 7.32 -11.66 -19.25
CA PRO A 238 6.21 -12.04 -20.11
C PRO A 238 5.20 -10.90 -20.35
N LEU A 239 5.07 -9.95 -19.42
CA LEU A 239 4.18 -8.79 -19.59
C LEU A 239 4.68 -7.85 -20.68
N LEU A 240 6.00 -7.80 -20.92
CA LEU A 240 6.60 -6.95 -21.95
C LEU A 240 6.32 -7.43 -23.37
N GLU A 241 5.94 -8.71 -23.52
CA GLU A 241 5.59 -9.34 -24.79
C GLU A 241 4.09 -9.22 -25.13
N ILE A 242 3.28 -8.65 -24.22
CA ILE A 242 1.83 -8.47 -24.43
C ILE A 242 1.59 -7.04 -24.88
N GLU A 243 1.11 -6.88 -26.11
CA GLU A 243 0.98 -5.58 -26.78
C GLU A 243 0.08 -4.60 -26.01
N SER A 244 -1.05 -5.08 -25.46
CA SER A 244 -2.00 -4.27 -24.71
C SER A 244 -1.45 -3.70 -23.39
N ILE A 245 -0.45 -4.35 -22.78
CA ILE A 245 0.12 -3.91 -21.51
C ILE A 245 0.99 -2.67 -21.72
N GLN A 246 0.52 -1.52 -21.30
CA GLN A 246 1.21 -0.23 -21.36
C GLN A 246 1.97 0.07 -20.07
N SER A 247 1.50 -0.43 -18.93
CA SER A 247 2.11 -0.18 -17.64
C SER A 247 2.28 -1.45 -16.80
N VAL A 248 3.47 -1.59 -16.22
CA VAL A 248 3.78 -2.58 -15.19
C VAL A 248 3.90 -1.86 -13.86
N ARG A 249 3.14 -2.32 -12.87
CA ARG A 249 3.16 -1.75 -11.51
C ARG A 249 3.60 -2.82 -10.51
N ILE A 250 4.36 -2.40 -9.51
CA ILE A 250 4.83 -3.28 -8.44
C ILE A 250 4.44 -2.65 -7.10
N GLY A 251 3.55 -3.34 -6.36
CA GLY A 251 3.12 -2.90 -5.04
C GLY A 251 4.13 -3.30 -3.98
N THR A 252 4.74 -2.35 -3.27
CA THR A 252 5.80 -2.65 -2.30
C THR A 252 5.82 -1.68 -1.13
N LYS A 253 6.23 -2.16 0.03
CA LYS A 253 6.62 -1.36 1.20
C LYS A 253 8.12 -1.50 1.51
N SER A 254 8.88 -2.13 0.62
CA SER A 254 10.31 -2.38 0.84
C SER A 254 11.14 -1.10 0.91
N LEU A 255 10.74 -0.02 0.22
CA LEU A 255 11.39 1.29 0.38
C LEU A 255 11.33 1.79 1.82
N ALA A 256 10.21 1.52 2.53
CA ALA A 256 10.04 1.89 3.94
C ALA A 256 10.62 0.86 4.90
N PHE A 257 10.48 -0.46 4.63
CA PHE A 257 10.75 -1.51 5.61
C PHE A 257 12.04 -2.29 5.37
N TRP A 258 12.63 -2.18 4.19
CA TRP A 258 13.94 -2.74 3.85
C TRP A 258 14.54 -2.04 2.62
N PRO A 259 14.96 -0.77 2.75
CA PRO A 259 15.52 0.01 1.63
C PRO A 259 16.80 -0.62 1.04
N TYR A 260 17.50 -1.45 1.82
CA TYR A 260 18.68 -2.19 1.38
C TYR A 260 18.40 -3.14 0.21
N ARG A 261 17.13 -3.50 -0.04
CA ARG A 261 16.69 -4.23 -1.23
C ARG A 261 17.17 -3.60 -2.53
N PHE A 262 17.28 -2.27 -2.54
CA PHE A 262 17.69 -1.50 -3.72
C PHE A 262 19.14 -0.97 -3.63
N LEU A 263 19.87 -1.31 -2.56
CA LEU A 263 21.20 -0.77 -2.29
C LEU A 263 22.27 -1.85 -2.20
N THR A 264 22.08 -2.81 -1.28
CA THR A 264 23.15 -3.70 -0.85
C THR A 264 22.75 -5.17 -0.75
N ASP A 265 21.48 -5.53 -0.95
CA ASP A 265 21.07 -6.91 -1.10
C ASP A 265 21.83 -7.55 -2.27
N ARG A 266 22.06 -8.86 -2.20
CA ARG A 266 22.92 -9.60 -3.13
C ARG A 266 22.60 -9.36 -4.60
N ASP A 267 21.32 -9.15 -4.94
CA ASP A 267 20.80 -8.94 -6.28
C ASP A 267 20.19 -7.53 -6.46
N ALA A 268 20.62 -6.54 -5.65
CA ALA A 268 20.13 -5.16 -5.74
C ALA A 268 20.36 -4.54 -7.13
N GLU A 269 21.56 -4.75 -7.70
CA GLU A 269 21.87 -4.26 -9.04
C GLU A 269 21.03 -4.98 -10.12
N ASP A 270 20.70 -6.25 -9.92
CA ASP A 270 19.89 -7.02 -10.88
C ASP A 270 18.44 -6.54 -10.92
N VAL A 271 17.86 -6.18 -9.77
CA VAL A 271 16.49 -5.64 -9.74
C VAL A 271 16.42 -4.26 -10.38
N LEU A 272 17.44 -3.41 -10.20
CA LEU A 272 17.49 -2.10 -10.89
C LEU A 272 17.65 -2.28 -12.40
N ARG A 273 18.51 -3.20 -12.86
CA ARG A 273 18.60 -3.55 -14.30
C ARG A 273 17.30 -4.09 -14.87
N LEU A 274 16.53 -4.86 -14.07
CA LEU A 274 15.20 -5.30 -14.50
C LEU A 274 14.25 -4.11 -14.68
N PHE A 275 14.31 -3.11 -13.79
CA PHE A 275 13.52 -1.89 -13.92
C PHE A 275 13.89 -1.08 -15.16
N GLU A 276 15.19 -0.89 -15.41
CA GLU A 276 15.70 -0.26 -16.63
C GLU A 276 15.22 -1.01 -17.89
N LYS A 277 15.23 -2.34 -17.88
CA LYS A 277 14.71 -3.17 -18.99
C LYS A 277 13.23 -2.90 -19.27
N VAL A 278 12.40 -2.78 -18.23
CA VAL A 278 10.95 -2.47 -18.39
C VAL A 278 10.80 -1.09 -19.01
N VAL A 279 11.51 -0.08 -18.52
CA VAL A 279 11.47 1.30 -19.05
C VAL A 279 11.99 1.34 -20.49
N ALA A 280 13.11 0.69 -20.78
CA ALA A 280 13.70 0.61 -22.12
C ALA A 280 12.81 -0.09 -23.14
N SER A 281 11.89 -0.99 -22.70
CA SER A 281 10.89 -1.62 -23.58
C SER A 281 9.75 -0.67 -23.98
N GLY A 282 9.75 0.58 -23.52
CA GLY A 282 8.69 1.56 -23.74
C GLY A 282 7.49 1.41 -22.82
N ARG A 283 7.53 0.52 -21.82
CA ARG A 283 6.46 0.35 -20.83
C ARG A 283 6.67 1.32 -19.65
N HIS A 284 5.57 1.87 -19.14
CA HIS A 284 5.63 2.67 -17.92
C HIS A 284 5.81 1.75 -16.70
N LEU A 285 6.92 1.90 -15.99
CA LEU A 285 7.14 1.21 -14.71
C LEU A 285 6.77 2.11 -13.54
N ALA A 286 5.89 1.64 -12.66
CA ALA A 286 5.54 2.35 -11.44
C ALA A 286 5.70 1.45 -10.20
N LEU A 287 6.52 1.89 -9.24
CA LEU A 287 6.51 1.34 -7.90
C LEU A 287 5.36 2.00 -7.12
N MET A 288 4.38 1.18 -6.74
CA MET A 288 3.27 1.59 -5.87
C MET A 288 3.77 1.47 -4.43
N ALA A 289 4.49 2.50 -3.98
CA ALA A 289 5.16 2.52 -2.69
C ALA A 289 4.17 2.82 -1.56
N HIS A 290 4.18 1.98 -0.53
CA HIS A 290 3.43 2.22 0.68
C HIS A 290 4.30 2.96 1.70
N PHE A 291 3.88 4.17 2.05
CA PHE A 291 4.36 4.91 3.20
C PHE A 291 3.14 5.28 4.04
N THR A 292 3.24 5.04 5.35
CA THR A 292 2.12 5.24 6.28
C THR A 292 2.37 6.43 7.20
N HIS A 293 3.63 6.70 7.55
CA HIS A 293 4.01 7.78 8.45
C HIS A 293 5.28 8.50 7.93
N PRO A 294 5.43 9.83 8.10
CA PRO A 294 6.62 10.58 7.67
C PRO A 294 7.94 10.03 8.25
N GLN A 295 7.89 9.43 9.43
CA GLN A 295 9.06 8.82 10.07
C GLN A 295 9.74 7.76 9.17
N GLU A 296 8.99 7.05 8.33
CA GLU A 296 9.52 6.06 7.40
C GLU A 296 10.42 6.68 6.31
N LEU A 297 10.32 7.99 6.04
CA LEU A 297 11.11 8.71 5.02
C LEU A 297 12.36 9.40 5.59
N ARG A 298 12.49 9.50 6.91
CA ARG A 298 13.60 10.22 7.57
C ARG A 298 14.97 9.57 7.37
N PRO A 299 15.12 8.24 7.43
CA PRO A 299 16.44 7.63 7.31
C PRO A 299 17.10 7.94 5.95
N PRO A 300 18.37 8.36 5.92
CA PRO A 300 19.08 8.65 4.67
C PRO A 300 19.10 7.49 3.68
N VAL A 301 19.11 6.26 4.19
CA VAL A 301 19.09 5.03 3.38
C VAL A 301 17.82 4.91 2.54
N VAL A 302 16.67 5.38 3.02
CA VAL A 302 15.40 5.40 2.26
C VAL A 302 15.50 6.38 1.10
N ARG A 303 16.04 7.58 1.35
CA ARG A 303 16.23 8.63 0.34
C ARG A 303 17.14 8.15 -0.79
N GLU A 304 18.22 7.46 -0.44
CA GLU A 304 19.16 6.88 -1.41
C GLU A 304 18.50 5.74 -2.21
N ALA A 305 17.73 4.85 -1.56
CA ALA A 305 17.01 3.79 -2.26
C ALA A 305 15.98 4.37 -3.25
N MET A 306 15.22 5.40 -2.85
CA MET A 306 14.29 6.10 -3.73
C MET A 306 15.00 6.75 -4.93
N ARG A 307 16.15 7.37 -4.70
CA ARG A 307 16.97 7.96 -5.77
C ARG A 307 17.38 6.90 -6.78
N ARG A 308 17.96 5.77 -6.33
CA ARG A 308 18.39 4.68 -7.22
C ARG A 308 17.26 4.07 -8.03
N VAL A 309 16.10 3.89 -7.41
CA VAL A 309 14.90 3.42 -8.13
C VAL A 309 14.50 4.43 -9.23
N ARG A 310 14.49 5.72 -8.93
CA ARG A 310 14.15 6.76 -9.91
C ARG A 310 15.17 6.86 -11.04
N ASP A 311 16.44 6.66 -10.74
CA ASP A 311 17.53 6.70 -11.74
C ASP A 311 17.34 5.62 -12.83
N THR A 312 16.57 4.55 -12.57
CA THR A 312 16.19 3.56 -13.60
C THR A 312 15.12 4.06 -14.57
N GLY A 313 14.52 5.23 -14.34
CA GLY A 313 13.37 5.75 -15.06
C GLY A 313 12.01 5.26 -14.51
N ALA A 314 12.00 4.44 -13.46
CA ALA A 314 10.77 4.05 -12.78
C ALA A 314 10.15 5.22 -12.00
N VAL A 315 8.81 5.31 -12.01
CA VAL A 315 8.07 6.31 -11.24
C VAL A 315 7.66 5.72 -9.89
N ILE A 316 7.91 6.46 -8.80
CA ILE A 316 7.43 6.08 -7.46
C ILE A 316 6.11 6.80 -7.19
N ARG A 317 5.02 6.03 -6.97
CA ARG A 317 3.71 6.55 -6.58
C ARG A 317 3.41 6.12 -5.16
N CYS A 318 3.21 7.11 -4.27
CA CYS A 318 3.07 6.87 -2.83
C CYS A 318 1.60 6.77 -2.43
N GLN A 319 1.26 5.76 -1.69
CA GLN A 319 -0.10 5.52 -1.19
C GLN A 319 -0.06 4.90 0.20
N GLY A 320 -1.14 5.05 0.95
CA GLY A 320 -1.30 4.45 2.27
C GLY A 320 -2.72 4.66 2.77
N PRO A 321 -3.20 3.85 3.74
CA PRO A 321 -4.47 4.10 4.40
C PRO A 321 -4.34 5.14 5.50
N LEU A 322 -5.45 5.82 5.77
CA LEU A 322 -5.66 6.61 6.97
C LEU A 322 -5.97 5.63 8.12
N VAL A 323 -5.16 5.67 9.18
CA VAL A 323 -5.17 4.67 10.26
C VAL A 323 -5.14 5.38 11.61
N ARG A 324 -6.13 5.09 12.44
CA ARG A 324 -6.24 5.66 13.80
C ARG A 324 -4.99 5.32 14.62
N GLY A 325 -4.49 6.31 15.36
CA GLY A 325 -3.33 6.16 16.25
C GLY A 325 -1.98 6.00 15.56
N ILE A 326 -1.93 6.12 14.21
CA ILE A 326 -0.70 6.06 13.43
C ILE A 326 -0.51 7.35 12.62
N ASN A 327 -1.49 7.72 11.80
CA ASN A 327 -1.40 8.88 10.91
C ASN A 327 -2.71 9.68 10.81
N ASP A 328 -3.55 9.65 11.84
CA ASP A 328 -4.88 10.27 11.87
C ASP A 328 -4.84 11.77 12.18
N SER A 329 -3.85 12.47 11.62
CA SER A 329 -3.71 13.93 11.68
C SER A 329 -3.40 14.55 10.33
N ALA A 330 -3.77 15.82 10.16
CA ALA A 330 -3.46 16.59 8.95
C ALA A 330 -1.95 16.80 8.77
N GLU A 331 -1.23 17.00 9.88
CA GLU A 331 0.22 17.22 9.91
C GLU A 331 0.98 15.99 9.40
N ALA A 332 0.55 14.77 9.80
CA ALA A 332 1.17 13.53 9.35
C ALA A 332 1.03 13.38 7.82
N TRP A 333 -0.15 13.65 7.25
CA TRP A 333 -0.38 13.55 5.82
C TRP A 333 0.28 14.67 5.02
N ALA A 334 0.23 15.91 5.50
CA ALA A 334 0.93 17.03 4.86
C ALA A 334 2.45 16.78 4.83
N GLY A 335 3.02 16.31 5.96
CA GLY A 335 4.42 15.91 6.05
C GLY A 335 4.76 14.79 5.06
N LEU A 336 3.95 13.74 5.02
CA LEU A 336 4.15 12.61 4.11
C LEU A 336 4.11 13.04 2.63
N TRP A 337 3.15 13.88 2.22
CA TRP A 337 3.02 14.34 0.83
C TRP A 337 4.14 15.31 0.45
N ASN A 338 4.53 16.23 1.34
CA ASN A 338 5.64 17.14 1.09
C ASN A 338 6.97 16.38 0.98
N GLU A 339 7.28 15.46 1.89
CA GLU A 339 8.53 14.71 1.88
C GLU A 339 8.62 13.78 0.66
N THR A 340 7.54 13.06 0.32
CA THR A 340 7.53 12.21 -0.89
C THR A 340 7.72 13.02 -2.16
N THR A 341 7.09 14.21 -2.25
CA THR A 341 7.25 15.13 -3.39
C THR A 341 8.68 15.66 -3.48
N ALA A 342 9.28 16.06 -2.36
CA ALA A 342 10.67 16.54 -2.30
C ALA A 342 11.67 15.44 -2.74
N LEU A 343 11.33 14.17 -2.50
CA LEU A 343 12.11 13.01 -2.95
C LEU A 343 11.79 12.59 -4.40
N GLY A 344 10.95 13.37 -5.11
CA GLY A 344 10.57 13.14 -6.50
C GLY A 344 9.64 11.96 -6.71
N ALA A 345 8.93 11.55 -5.69
CA ALA A 345 7.81 10.62 -5.79
C ALA A 345 6.48 11.38 -5.90
N VAL A 346 5.43 10.68 -6.34
CA VAL A 346 4.12 11.26 -6.61
C VAL A 346 3.12 10.78 -5.56
N PRO A 347 2.56 11.65 -4.70
CA PRO A 347 1.41 11.31 -3.86
C PRO A 347 0.25 10.81 -4.72
N TYR A 348 -0.33 9.66 -4.38
CA TYR A 348 -1.26 8.98 -5.29
C TYR A 348 -2.64 8.70 -4.69
N TYR A 349 -2.69 7.99 -3.55
CA TYR A 349 -3.93 7.72 -2.82
C TYR A 349 -3.75 7.89 -1.31
N GLN A 350 -4.74 8.52 -0.67
CA GLN A 350 -5.08 8.29 0.72
C GLN A 350 -6.28 7.33 0.74
N PHE A 351 -6.06 6.11 1.17
CA PHE A 351 -7.13 5.13 1.32
C PHE A 351 -7.82 5.26 2.68
N VAL A 352 -9.08 4.90 2.74
CA VAL A 352 -9.75 4.55 4.00
C VAL A 352 -9.32 3.15 4.39
N GLU A 353 -9.13 2.90 5.70
CA GLU A 353 -8.84 1.56 6.21
C GLU A 353 -9.96 0.60 5.86
N ARG A 354 -9.61 -0.62 5.46
CA ARG A 354 -10.57 -1.57 4.91
C ARG A 354 -11.37 -2.29 5.98
N ASP A 355 -12.56 -2.72 5.58
CA ASP A 355 -13.56 -3.48 6.33
C ASP A 355 -13.13 -4.93 6.65
N THR A 356 -11.91 -5.13 7.12
CA THR A 356 -11.31 -6.44 7.40
C THR A 356 -10.27 -6.37 8.51
N GLY A 357 -10.01 -7.48 9.18
CA GLY A 357 -9.01 -7.54 10.25
C GLY A 357 -9.40 -6.63 11.42
N PRO A 358 -8.45 -5.91 12.02
CA PRO A 358 -8.70 -5.05 13.17
C PRO A 358 -9.28 -3.68 12.79
N GLN A 359 -10.19 -3.62 11.83
CA GLN A 359 -10.79 -2.37 11.34
C GLN A 359 -11.48 -1.57 12.45
N GLY A 360 -12.13 -2.22 13.41
CA GLY A 360 -12.73 -1.55 14.56
C GLY A 360 -11.73 -0.76 15.42
N TYR A 361 -10.47 -1.20 15.48
CA TYR A 361 -9.39 -0.50 16.17
C TYR A 361 -8.79 0.63 15.31
N PHE A 362 -8.51 0.37 14.03
CA PHE A 362 -7.80 1.30 13.15
C PHE A 362 -8.70 2.23 12.34
N GLY A 363 -9.99 1.94 12.22
CA GLY A 363 -10.93 2.71 11.41
C GLY A 363 -11.11 4.15 11.92
N VAL A 364 -11.08 5.11 10.99
CA VAL A 364 -11.37 6.53 11.24
C VAL A 364 -12.70 6.85 10.58
N PRO A 365 -13.66 7.51 11.27
CA PRO A 365 -14.91 7.91 10.64
C PRO A 365 -14.70 8.72 9.35
N LEU A 366 -15.50 8.47 8.32
CA LEU A 366 -15.37 9.08 7.00
C LEU A 366 -15.38 10.61 7.07
N ALA A 367 -16.23 11.18 7.93
CA ALA A 367 -16.31 12.62 8.15
C ALA A 367 -14.99 13.17 8.68
N ARG A 368 -14.39 12.52 9.68
CA ARG A 368 -13.09 12.90 10.22
C ARG A 368 -11.98 12.67 9.21
N GLY A 369 -12.01 11.57 8.46
CA GLY A 369 -11.05 11.26 7.40
C GLY A 369 -11.04 12.33 6.31
N HIS A 370 -12.21 12.77 5.86
CA HIS A 370 -12.33 13.87 4.90
C HIS A 370 -11.79 15.20 5.47
N GLN A 371 -12.08 15.51 6.73
CA GLN A 371 -11.51 16.71 7.37
C GLN A 371 -9.98 16.68 7.38
N ILE A 372 -9.37 15.55 7.81
CA ILE A 372 -7.91 15.38 7.83
C ILE A 372 -7.33 15.55 6.42
N PHE A 373 -7.96 14.93 5.41
CA PHE A 373 -7.53 15.06 4.01
C PHE A 373 -7.53 16.52 3.56
N ARG A 374 -8.64 17.23 3.75
CA ARG A 374 -8.81 18.64 3.36
C ARG A 374 -7.78 19.54 4.06
N ASP A 375 -7.60 19.36 5.37
CA ASP A 375 -6.71 20.19 6.17
C ASP A 375 -5.24 19.92 5.82
N ALA A 376 -4.86 18.67 5.51
CA ALA A 376 -3.54 18.33 4.97
C ALA A 376 -3.33 18.88 3.55
N TYR A 377 -4.35 18.75 2.69
CA TYR A 377 -4.30 19.22 1.29
C TYR A 377 -4.12 20.73 1.21
N ALA A 378 -4.66 21.48 2.18
CA ALA A 378 -4.48 22.93 2.28
C ALA A 378 -3.04 23.35 2.64
N GLN A 379 -2.25 22.46 3.27
CA GLN A 379 -0.89 22.73 3.74
C GLN A 379 0.21 22.38 2.74
N VAL A 380 -0.13 21.84 1.57
CA VAL A 380 0.86 21.37 0.61
C VAL A 380 0.83 22.15 -0.70
N SER A 381 1.95 22.13 -1.43
CA SER A 381 2.07 22.79 -2.74
C SER A 381 1.30 22.05 -3.84
N GLY A 382 1.12 22.70 -5.01
CA GLY A 382 0.42 22.12 -6.15
C GLY A 382 1.00 20.78 -6.62
N LEU A 383 2.31 20.58 -6.57
CA LEU A 383 2.95 19.31 -6.95
C LEU A 383 2.62 18.17 -5.98
N ALA A 384 2.41 18.45 -4.70
CA ALA A 384 1.99 17.47 -3.71
C ALA A 384 0.47 17.19 -3.76
N ARG A 385 -0.32 18.08 -4.39
CA ARG A 385 -1.79 17.96 -4.54
C ARG A 385 -2.21 17.00 -5.66
N THR A 386 -1.44 15.98 -5.94
CA THR A 386 -1.78 14.91 -6.89
C THR A 386 -2.51 13.73 -6.25
N VAL A 387 -2.54 13.70 -4.92
CA VAL A 387 -3.21 12.66 -4.14
C VAL A 387 -4.73 12.71 -4.31
N ARG A 388 -5.36 11.55 -4.37
CA ARG A 388 -6.81 11.38 -4.36
C ARG A 388 -7.24 10.72 -3.06
N GLY A 389 -8.34 11.20 -2.49
CA GLY A 389 -8.84 10.63 -1.24
C GLY A 389 -9.79 11.54 -0.45
N PRO A 390 -10.30 11.02 0.67
CA PRO A 390 -10.20 9.62 1.11
C PRO A 390 -10.91 8.65 0.17
N VAL A 391 -10.33 7.49 -0.11
CA VAL A 391 -10.85 6.51 -1.08
C VAL A 391 -11.10 5.16 -0.43
N MET A 392 -12.31 4.65 -0.55
CA MET A 392 -12.69 3.28 -0.17
C MET A 392 -12.56 2.34 -1.37
N SER A 393 -11.91 1.20 -1.18
CA SER A 393 -11.84 0.14 -2.20
C SER A 393 -12.99 -0.86 -1.99
N ALA A 394 -14.24 -0.38 -2.10
CA ALA A 394 -15.48 -1.10 -1.82
C ALA A 394 -15.86 -2.08 -2.95
N MET A 395 -16.95 -2.83 -2.76
CA MET A 395 -17.42 -3.86 -3.71
C MET A 395 -17.68 -3.29 -5.12
N PRO A 396 -18.40 -2.17 -5.32
CA PRO A 396 -18.69 -1.65 -6.65
C PRO A 396 -17.46 -1.02 -7.31
N GLY A 397 -16.52 -0.49 -6.53
CA GLY A 397 -15.39 0.23 -7.08
C GLY A 397 -14.58 1.00 -6.04
N LYS A 398 -13.83 1.98 -6.51
CA LYS A 398 -13.12 2.95 -5.66
C LYS A 398 -14.01 4.17 -5.44
N VAL A 399 -14.64 4.24 -4.29
CA VAL A 399 -15.50 5.35 -3.85
C VAL A 399 -14.65 6.43 -3.20
N CYS A 400 -14.65 7.63 -3.76
CA CYS A 400 -14.01 8.82 -3.20
C CYS A 400 -15.00 9.62 -2.37
N VAL A 401 -14.57 10.14 -1.23
CA VAL A 401 -15.32 11.12 -0.44
C VAL A 401 -14.84 12.52 -0.86
N ASP A 402 -15.64 13.21 -1.67
CA ASP A 402 -15.29 14.54 -2.22
C ASP A 402 -15.60 15.67 -1.25
N GLY A 403 -16.61 15.47 -0.40
CA GLY A 403 -17.03 16.52 0.50
C GLY A 403 -18.17 16.15 1.44
N ILE A 404 -18.42 17.06 2.36
CA ILE A 404 -19.59 17.08 3.21
C ILE A 404 -20.23 18.46 3.03
N THR A 405 -21.52 18.49 2.72
CA THR A 405 -22.26 19.74 2.48
C THR A 405 -23.72 19.57 2.88
N GLU A 406 -24.49 20.65 2.77
CA GLU A 406 -25.94 20.65 2.92
C GLU A 406 -26.59 20.84 1.53
N VAL A 407 -27.51 19.95 1.18
CA VAL A 407 -28.28 20.00 -0.07
C VAL A 407 -29.75 19.83 0.28
N ALA A 408 -30.58 20.77 -0.14
CA ALA A 408 -32.03 20.76 0.11
C ALA A 408 -32.40 20.59 1.61
N GLY A 409 -31.57 21.13 2.53
CA GLY A 409 -31.79 21.05 3.98
C GLY A 409 -31.33 19.73 4.60
N GLU A 410 -30.73 18.82 3.86
CA GLU A 410 -30.14 17.57 4.37
C GLU A 410 -28.61 17.64 4.31
N LYS A 411 -27.94 17.29 5.41
CA LYS A 411 -26.48 17.16 5.46
C LYS A 411 -26.09 15.84 4.81
N VAL A 412 -25.17 15.89 3.86
CA VAL A 412 -24.81 14.74 3.03
C VAL A 412 -23.30 14.60 2.81
N PHE A 413 -22.83 13.36 2.56
CA PHE A 413 -21.58 13.11 1.87
C PHE A 413 -21.77 13.26 0.37
N VAL A 414 -20.81 13.89 -0.29
CA VAL A 414 -20.68 13.93 -1.76
C VAL A 414 -19.66 12.89 -2.15
N LEU A 415 -20.02 11.98 -3.01
CA LEU A 415 -19.25 10.79 -3.37
C LEU A 415 -19.20 10.64 -4.89
N HIS A 416 -18.14 10.02 -5.42
CA HIS A 416 -18.09 9.49 -6.78
C HIS A 416 -17.22 8.23 -6.86
N LEU A 417 -17.34 7.47 -7.94
CA LEU A 417 -16.48 6.32 -8.23
C LEU A 417 -15.30 6.77 -9.11
N ILE A 418 -14.08 6.62 -8.62
CA ILE A 418 -12.84 6.86 -9.40
C ILE A 418 -12.60 5.73 -10.41
N GLN A 419 -12.89 4.50 -10.01
CA GLN A 419 -12.89 3.28 -10.82
C GLN A 419 -14.07 2.42 -10.38
N ALA A 420 -14.71 1.73 -11.28
CA ALA A 420 -15.85 0.88 -11.01
C ALA A 420 -15.79 -0.43 -11.80
N ARG A 421 -16.55 -1.45 -11.36
CA ARG A 421 -16.77 -2.67 -12.15
C ARG A 421 -17.53 -2.34 -13.42
N ASP A 422 -18.57 -1.48 -13.30
CA ASP A 422 -19.29 -0.91 -14.42
C ASP A 422 -18.68 0.47 -14.75
N PRO A 423 -18.02 0.63 -15.91
CA PRO A 423 -17.41 1.89 -16.32
C PRO A 423 -18.39 3.06 -16.40
N GLU A 424 -19.69 2.81 -16.66
CA GLU A 424 -20.72 3.84 -16.76
C GLU A 424 -20.99 4.57 -15.45
N LEU A 425 -20.55 4.01 -14.33
CA LEU A 425 -20.66 4.63 -13.00
C LEU A 425 -19.49 5.55 -12.65
N VAL A 426 -18.40 5.52 -13.43
CA VAL A 426 -17.19 6.30 -13.13
C VAL A 426 -17.46 7.80 -13.29
N GLY A 427 -17.03 8.58 -12.28
CA GLY A 427 -17.13 10.05 -12.30
C GLY A 427 -18.54 10.59 -12.02
N ARG A 428 -19.55 9.75 -11.90
CA ARG A 428 -20.91 10.20 -11.57
C ARG A 428 -21.00 10.54 -10.08
N PRO A 429 -21.37 11.77 -9.71
CA PRO A 429 -21.56 12.13 -8.30
C PRO A 429 -22.84 11.48 -7.75
N PHE A 430 -22.79 11.09 -6.49
CA PHE A 430 -23.95 10.62 -5.74
C PHE A 430 -23.83 11.06 -4.28
N PHE A 431 -24.93 10.92 -3.53
CA PHE A 431 -25.05 11.46 -2.19
C PHE A 431 -25.45 10.36 -1.20
N ALA A 432 -24.76 10.37 -0.07
CA ALA A 432 -25.13 9.56 1.10
C ALA A 432 -25.60 10.47 2.23
N ALA A 433 -26.62 10.05 2.96
CA ALA A 433 -27.00 10.70 4.20
C ALA A 433 -25.80 10.77 5.16
N TYR A 434 -25.65 11.91 5.85
CA TYR A 434 -24.56 12.11 6.77
C TYR A 434 -24.70 11.19 7.99
N ASP A 435 -23.65 10.43 8.27
CA ASP A 435 -23.48 9.66 9.49
C ASP A 435 -22.08 9.94 10.05
N GLU A 436 -22.02 10.49 11.24
CA GLU A 436 -20.73 10.85 11.89
C GLU A 436 -19.88 9.63 12.27
N ASN A 437 -20.51 8.45 12.41
CA ASN A 437 -19.88 7.21 12.82
C ASN A 437 -19.51 6.29 11.65
N ALA A 438 -20.03 6.55 10.44
CA ALA A 438 -19.74 5.73 9.27
C ALA A 438 -18.23 5.66 9.00
N THR A 439 -17.70 4.45 8.89
CA THR A 439 -16.28 4.16 8.64
C THR A 439 -16.03 3.54 7.27
N TRP A 440 -17.07 2.98 6.66
CA TRP A 440 -16.99 2.29 5.38
C TRP A 440 -18.23 2.52 4.51
N PHE A 441 -18.14 2.16 3.23
CA PHE A 441 -19.22 2.37 2.25
C PHE A 441 -20.52 1.65 2.61
N SER A 442 -20.45 0.45 3.19
CA SER A 442 -21.63 -0.32 3.64
C SER A 442 -22.39 0.31 4.81
N ASP A 443 -21.74 1.22 5.56
CA ASP A 443 -22.41 1.94 6.67
C ASP A 443 -23.32 3.06 6.15
N LEU A 444 -23.08 3.51 4.90
CA LEU A 444 -23.76 4.65 4.31
C LEU A 444 -25.15 4.27 3.76
N LYS A 445 -26.06 5.23 3.81
CA LYS A 445 -27.40 5.16 3.22
C LYS A 445 -27.57 6.22 2.14
N PRO A 446 -28.35 5.96 1.07
CA PRO A 446 -28.70 6.98 0.10
C PRO A 446 -29.34 8.19 0.78
N ALA A 447 -29.01 9.41 0.32
CA ALA A 447 -29.62 10.65 0.79
C ALA A 447 -31.01 10.88 0.19
N PHE A 448 -31.74 11.86 0.72
CA PHE A 448 -33.04 12.34 0.19
C PHE A 448 -34.14 11.28 0.16
N GLY A 449 -34.07 10.27 1.05
CA GLY A 449 -35.03 9.16 1.07
C GLY A 449 -34.98 8.24 -0.14
N ALA A 450 -33.92 8.31 -0.95
CA ALA A 450 -33.75 7.42 -2.10
C ALA A 450 -33.52 5.97 -1.66
N SER A 451 -33.98 5.00 -2.46
CA SER A 451 -33.81 3.57 -2.18
C SER A 451 -32.44 3.04 -2.61
N GLN A 452 -31.71 3.74 -3.47
CA GLN A 452 -30.37 3.38 -3.98
C GLN A 452 -29.55 4.63 -4.25
N PHE A 453 -28.20 4.52 -4.27
CA PHE A 453 -27.30 5.64 -4.55
C PHE A 453 -27.39 6.10 -6.00
N LEU A 454 -27.25 5.17 -6.93
CA LEU A 454 -27.40 5.33 -8.39
C LEU A 454 -28.03 4.07 -8.97
N PRO A 455 -28.72 4.14 -10.11
CA PRO A 455 -29.13 2.94 -10.82
C PRO A 455 -27.93 2.04 -11.12
N GLY A 456 -27.98 0.78 -10.66
CA GLY A 456 -26.89 -0.18 -10.82
C GLY A 456 -25.78 -0.10 -9.75
N LEU A 457 -25.91 0.76 -8.75
CA LEU A 457 -24.98 0.87 -7.63
C LEU A 457 -25.65 0.40 -6.34
N ASP A 458 -25.48 -0.86 -6.04
CA ASP A 458 -25.95 -1.44 -4.77
C ASP A 458 -24.87 -1.29 -3.68
N PRO A 459 -25.26 -0.97 -2.45
CA PRO A 459 -24.33 -0.74 -1.33
C PRO A 459 -23.81 -2.03 -0.66
N VAL A 460 -23.75 -3.17 -1.31
CA VAL A 460 -23.38 -4.47 -0.72
C VAL A 460 -22.04 -4.49 -0.04
#